data_5039ac6b1913745b0fb47538941db595
#
_entry.id   5039ac6b1913745b0fb47538941db595
#
_cell.length_a   1.000
_cell.length_b   1.000
_cell.length_c   1.000
_cell.angle_alpha   90.00
_cell.angle_beta   90.00
_cell.angle_gamma   90.00
#
_symmetry.space_group_name_H-M   'P 1'
#
loop_
_entity.id
_entity.type
_entity.pdbx_description
1 polymer ?
#
loop_
_entity_poly.entity_id
_entity_poly.type
_entity_poly.pdbx_seq_one_letter_code
_entity_poly.pdbx_strand_id
1 'polypeptide(L)'
;MRAYVVAALLAVSSWGGSAAWAQAVEVANVKYEPVQDLAGQKLVLNGAGIRYKFVVKVYTAGLYLTAKAGTPAEVLAMPGPKRIHISMLRDIDGNELGKLFTKGIEANVSREEFAKSINGVLKLSEIFASRKQLNSGDSFSVDYVPGVGSTVVLNGKPIGETIKEPEFFSSLLRIWLGDKPADDNLKEALLGVKRERRR
;
A
#
# COMPACT_ATOMS: atom_id res chain seq x y z
N MET A 1 -30.43 -5.72 -72.21
CA MET A 1 -29.52 -4.97 -71.33
C MET A 1 -29.88 -5.31 -69.91
N ARG A 2 -29.07 -6.12 -69.18
CA ARG A 2 -29.27 -6.52 -67.81
C ARG A 2 -28.25 -5.74 -66.91
N ALA A 3 -28.76 -4.84 -66.08
CA ALA A 3 -27.93 -4.11 -65.11
C ALA A 3 -27.73 -4.95 -63.86
N TYR A 4 -26.50 -5.23 -63.48
CA TYR A 4 -26.12 -5.85 -62.21
C TYR A 4 -25.83 -4.75 -61.19
N VAL A 5 -26.65 -4.72 -60.14
CA VAL A 5 -26.40 -3.85 -58.96
C VAL A 5 -25.50 -4.68 -58.01
N VAL A 6 -24.27 -4.24 -57.81
CA VAL A 6 -23.33 -4.80 -56.83
C VAL A 6 -23.55 -4.03 -55.52
N ALA A 7 -24.12 -4.69 -54.51
CA ALA A 7 -24.25 -4.18 -53.18
C ALA A 7 -22.93 -4.45 -52.38
N ALA A 8 -22.17 -3.41 -52.08
CA ALA A 8 -20.98 -3.49 -51.20
C ALA A 8 -21.43 -3.49 -49.75
N LEU A 9 -21.28 -4.60 -49.04
CA LEU A 9 -21.45 -4.73 -47.60
C LEU A 9 -20.19 -4.21 -46.88
N LEU A 10 -20.27 -3.02 -46.27
CA LEU A 10 -19.27 -2.49 -45.36
C LEU A 10 -19.42 -3.21 -43.99
N ALA A 11 -18.51 -4.14 -43.70
CA ALA A 11 -18.39 -4.74 -42.38
C ALA A 11 -17.68 -3.74 -41.42
N VAL A 12 -18.45 -3.10 -40.57
CA VAL A 12 -17.92 -2.28 -39.48
C VAL A 12 -17.47 -3.21 -38.34
N SER A 13 -16.18 -3.52 -38.30
CA SER A 13 -15.58 -4.23 -37.17
C SER A 13 -15.46 -3.29 -35.95
N SER A 14 -16.41 -3.38 -35.04
CA SER A 14 -16.33 -2.73 -33.72
C SER A 14 -15.25 -3.44 -32.90
N TRP A 15 -14.07 -2.81 -32.77
CA TRP A 15 -13.09 -3.17 -31.76
C TRP A 15 -13.63 -2.75 -30.40
N GLY A 16 -14.40 -3.64 -29.79
CA GLY A 16 -14.74 -3.55 -28.38
C GLY A 16 -13.50 -3.86 -27.56
N GLY A 17 -12.73 -2.83 -27.19
CA GLY A 17 -11.66 -2.96 -26.22
C GLY A 17 -12.29 -3.37 -24.90
N SER A 18 -12.22 -4.64 -24.53
CA SER A 18 -12.53 -5.11 -23.18
C SER A 18 -11.56 -4.46 -22.22
N ALA A 19 -11.98 -3.40 -21.51
CA ALA A 19 -11.27 -2.92 -20.35
C ALA A 19 -11.24 -4.08 -19.34
N ALA A 20 -10.09 -4.76 -19.26
CA ALA A 20 -9.87 -5.78 -18.24
C ALA A 20 -9.91 -5.05 -16.89
N TRP A 21 -11.05 -5.09 -16.24
CA TRP A 21 -11.21 -4.60 -14.87
C TRP A 21 -10.29 -5.48 -14.02
N ALA A 22 -9.23 -4.88 -13.50
CA ALA A 22 -8.35 -5.59 -12.57
C ALA A 22 -9.20 -6.11 -11.41
N GLN A 23 -9.14 -7.42 -11.17
CA GLN A 23 -9.96 -8.09 -10.17
C GLN A 23 -9.45 -7.72 -8.77
N ALA A 24 -10.36 -7.51 -7.81
CA ALA A 24 -9.99 -7.31 -6.42
C ALA A 24 -9.16 -8.49 -5.91
N VAL A 25 -8.15 -8.21 -5.11
CA VAL A 25 -7.29 -9.23 -4.50
C VAL A 25 -7.79 -9.50 -3.09
N GLU A 26 -8.05 -10.76 -2.76
CA GLU A 26 -8.43 -11.17 -1.41
C GLU A 26 -7.25 -11.82 -0.69
N VAL A 27 -6.95 -11.33 0.52
CA VAL A 27 -5.85 -11.80 1.37
C VAL A 27 -6.40 -12.04 2.78
N ALA A 28 -6.45 -13.28 3.22
CA ALA A 28 -7.00 -13.68 4.54
C ALA A 28 -8.39 -13.08 4.82
N ASN A 29 -9.31 -13.18 3.85
CA ASN A 29 -10.68 -12.64 3.88
C ASN A 29 -10.75 -11.09 3.91
N VAL A 30 -9.63 -10.39 3.67
CA VAL A 30 -9.58 -8.95 3.50
C VAL A 30 -9.51 -8.63 2.00
N LYS A 31 -10.47 -7.83 1.53
CA LYS A 31 -10.55 -7.43 0.12
C LYS A 31 -9.75 -6.17 -0.13
N TYR A 32 -8.87 -6.21 -1.12
CA TYR A 32 -8.11 -5.09 -1.63
C TYR A 32 -8.64 -4.72 -3.01
N GLU A 33 -9.25 -3.55 -3.12
CA GLU A 33 -9.75 -3.05 -4.40
C GLU A 33 -8.56 -2.77 -5.34
N PRO A 34 -8.70 -3.04 -6.64
CA PRO A 34 -7.60 -2.89 -7.60
C PRO A 34 -7.17 -1.43 -7.80
N VAL A 35 -8.08 -0.49 -7.55
CA VAL A 35 -7.85 0.96 -7.69
C VAL A 35 -8.48 1.68 -6.50
N GLN A 36 -7.80 2.69 -6.00
CA GLN A 36 -8.30 3.61 -4.97
C GLN A 36 -7.98 5.05 -5.37
N ASP A 37 -8.82 5.99 -4.96
CA ASP A 37 -8.56 7.42 -5.16
C ASP A 37 -7.85 8.01 -3.94
N LEU A 38 -6.84 8.84 -4.21
CA LEU A 38 -6.13 9.63 -3.19
C LEU A 38 -5.76 11.00 -3.77
N ALA A 39 -6.26 12.06 -3.15
CA ALA A 39 -6.01 13.45 -3.58
C ALA A 39 -6.31 13.69 -5.08
N GLY A 40 -7.41 13.12 -5.58
CA GLY A 40 -7.82 13.26 -6.99
C GLY A 40 -7.02 12.44 -7.99
N GLN A 41 -6.12 11.57 -7.53
CA GLN A 41 -5.36 10.65 -8.38
C GLN A 41 -5.77 9.19 -8.11
N LYS A 42 -5.83 8.41 -9.19
CA LYS A 42 -6.08 6.97 -9.09
C LYS A 42 -4.79 6.23 -8.76
N LEU A 43 -4.80 5.50 -7.67
CA LEU A 43 -3.74 4.59 -7.27
C LEU A 43 -4.12 3.16 -7.63
N VAL A 44 -3.20 2.42 -8.21
CA VAL A 44 -3.36 0.99 -8.48
C VAL A 44 -2.77 0.18 -7.33
N LEU A 45 -3.42 -0.90 -6.96
CA LEU A 45 -2.88 -1.86 -6.01
C LEU A 45 -1.59 -2.47 -6.58
N ASN A 46 -0.44 -2.14 -6.02
CA ASN A 46 0.84 -2.73 -6.44
C ASN A 46 0.92 -4.20 -6.04
N GLY A 47 0.60 -4.49 -4.80
CA GLY A 47 0.52 -5.83 -4.27
C GLY A 47 -0.07 -5.85 -2.86
N ALA A 48 -0.47 -7.03 -2.40
CA ALA A 48 -0.98 -7.23 -1.05
C ALA A 48 -0.56 -8.60 -0.50
N GLY A 49 -0.38 -8.68 0.83
CA GLY A 49 0.06 -9.89 1.48
C GLY A 49 -0.20 -9.90 2.99
N ILE A 50 0.22 -10.98 3.65
CA ILE A 50 0.05 -11.19 5.09
C ILE A 50 1.39 -11.04 5.77
N ARG A 51 1.43 -10.31 6.90
CA ARG A 51 2.55 -10.35 7.82
C ARG A 51 2.37 -11.50 8.80
N TYR A 52 3.37 -12.33 8.88
CA TYR A 52 3.47 -13.35 9.90
C TYR A 52 4.49 -12.95 10.98
N LYS A 53 4.19 -13.29 12.24
CA LYS A 53 5.17 -13.36 13.32
C LYS A 53 5.27 -14.83 13.72
N PHE A 54 6.34 -15.50 13.27
CA PHE A 54 6.42 -16.96 13.27
C PHE A 54 5.27 -17.57 12.45
N VAL A 55 4.37 -18.30 13.05
CA VAL A 55 3.21 -18.94 12.40
C VAL A 55 1.91 -18.14 12.54
N VAL A 56 1.95 -17.02 13.26
CA VAL A 56 0.75 -16.22 13.57
C VAL A 56 0.55 -15.13 12.55
N LYS A 57 -0.63 -15.08 11.92
CA LYS A 57 -1.04 -13.96 11.07
C LYS A 57 -1.30 -12.74 11.94
N VAL A 58 -0.62 -11.63 11.68
CA VAL A 58 -0.73 -10.40 12.48
C VAL A 58 -1.64 -9.38 11.80
N TYR A 59 -1.38 -9.12 10.52
CA TYR A 59 -2.17 -8.21 9.69
C TYR A 59 -2.00 -8.54 8.21
N THR A 60 -2.87 -8.00 7.38
CA THR A 60 -2.66 -7.90 5.94
C THR A 60 -2.21 -6.50 5.59
N ALA A 61 -1.41 -6.35 4.54
CA ALA A 61 -1.02 -5.04 4.02
C ALA A 61 -1.18 -5.00 2.50
N GLY A 62 -1.58 -3.83 1.98
CA GLY A 62 -1.67 -3.53 0.55
C GLY A 62 -0.98 -2.21 0.24
N LEU A 63 -0.14 -2.21 -0.80
CA LEU A 63 0.57 -1.03 -1.28
C LEU A 63 -0.11 -0.50 -2.53
N TYR A 64 -0.46 0.78 -2.52
CA TYR A 64 -1.08 1.50 -3.62
C TYR A 64 -0.16 2.60 -4.14
N LEU A 65 0.02 2.63 -5.44
CA LEU A 65 0.96 3.51 -6.14
C LEU A 65 0.29 4.10 -7.39
N THR A 66 0.87 5.14 -7.98
CA THR A 66 0.40 5.72 -9.25
C THR A 66 0.62 4.79 -10.45
N ALA A 67 1.57 3.87 -10.37
CA ALA A 67 1.85 2.81 -11.34
C ALA A 67 2.42 1.58 -10.65
N LYS A 68 2.52 0.45 -11.36
CA LYS A 68 3.16 -0.77 -10.82
C LYS A 68 4.67 -0.59 -10.71
N ALA A 69 5.24 -1.16 -9.63
CA ALA A 69 6.67 -1.20 -9.37
C ALA A 69 7.08 -2.57 -8.82
N GLY A 70 8.17 -3.13 -9.32
CA GLY A 70 8.66 -4.45 -8.95
C GLY A 70 9.81 -4.44 -7.94
N THR A 71 10.39 -3.28 -7.65
CA THR A 71 11.53 -3.14 -6.75
C THR A 71 11.32 -2.05 -5.69
N PRO A 72 11.96 -2.16 -4.51
CA PRO A 72 11.92 -1.09 -3.50
C PRO A 72 12.38 0.27 -4.04
N ALA A 73 13.41 0.29 -4.86
CA ALA A 73 13.95 1.51 -5.43
C ALA A 73 12.92 2.23 -6.33
N GLU A 74 12.23 1.49 -7.20
CA GLU A 74 11.15 2.02 -8.03
C GLU A 74 10.00 2.58 -7.18
N VAL A 75 9.59 1.86 -6.13
CA VAL A 75 8.53 2.33 -5.22
C VAL A 75 8.90 3.63 -4.54
N LEU A 76 10.13 3.71 -4.00
CA LEU A 76 10.59 4.90 -3.28
C LEU A 76 10.79 6.11 -4.20
N ALA A 77 11.31 5.90 -5.42
CA ALA A 77 11.54 6.94 -6.40
C ALA A 77 10.27 7.37 -7.15
N MET A 78 9.20 6.59 -7.11
CA MET A 78 7.96 6.88 -7.85
C MET A 78 7.35 8.20 -7.42
N PRO A 79 7.03 9.11 -8.36
CA PRO A 79 6.37 10.37 -8.04
C PRO A 79 4.88 10.16 -7.72
N GLY A 80 4.28 11.19 -7.11
CA GLY A 80 2.84 11.19 -6.82
C GLY A 80 2.47 10.58 -5.46
N PRO A 81 1.15 10.53 -5.18
CA PRO A 81 0.65 10.00 -3.93
C PRO A 81 0.85 8.49 -3.82
N LYS A 82 0.96 8.02 -2.58
CA LYS A 82 1.14 6.62 -2.22
C LYS A 82 0.32 6.29 -0.99
N ARG A 83 -0.11 5.06 -0.86
CA ARG A 83 -0.81 4.55 0.32
C ARG A 83 -0.28 3.18 0.71
N ILE A 84 0.03 3.01 1.98
CA ILE A 84 0.12 1.69 2.59
C ILE A 84 -1.13 1.48 3.46
N HIS A 85 -1.91 0.44 3.14
CA HIS A 85 -3.13 0.08 3.86
C HIS A 85 -2.93 -1.21 4.62
N ILE A 86 -3.32 -1.23 5.90
CA ILE A 86 -3.12 -2.35 6.82
C ILE A 86 -4.47 -2.71 7.45
N SER A 87 -4.80 -4.02 7.49
CA SER A 87 -5.97 -4.53 8.18
C SER A 87 -5.53 -5.55 9.22
N MET A 88 -5.92 -5.32 10.47
CA MET A 88 -5.53 -6.15 11.59
C MET A 88 -6.24 -7.51 11.58
N LEU A 89 -5.48 -8.59 11.74
CA LEU A 89 -6.01 -9.95 11.86
C LEU A 89 -6.03 -10.44 13.31
N ARG A 90 -5.52 -9.61 14.23
CA ARG A 90 -5.54 -9.83 15.68
C ARG A 90 -5.41 -8.50 16.41
N ASP A 91 -5.76 -8.53 17.69
CA ASP A 91 -5.61 -7.37 18.56
C ASP A 91 -4.13 -7.07 18.82
N ILE A 92 -3.82 -5.78 18.90
CA ILE A 92 -2.50 -5.28 19.28
C ILE A 92 -2.64 -4.04 20.15
N ASP A 93 -1.84 -3.93 21.21
CA ASP A 93 -1.73 -2.72 22.00
C ASP A 93 -1.17 -1.56 21.16
N GLY A 94 -1.76 -0.37 21.29
CA GLY A 94 -1.37 0.78 20.48
C GLY A 94 0.07 1.23 20.72
N ASN A 95 0.56 1.20 21.97
CA ASN A 95 1.96 1.52 22.28
C ASN A 95 2.92 0.48 21.70
N GLU A 96 2.53 -0.82 21.73
CA GLU A 96 3.33 -1.87 21.13
C GLU A 96 3.46 -1.64 19.62
N LEU A 97 2.37 -1.32 18.93
CA LEU A 97 2.39 -1.04 17.50
C LEU A 97 3.28 0.15 17.16
N GLY A 98 3.18 1.27 17.91
CA GLY A 98 4.05 2.43 17.73
C GLY A 98 5.52 2.09 17.91
N LYS A 99 5.88 1.33 18.96
CA LYS A 99 7.25 0.85 19.19
C LYS A 99 7.76 -0.05 18.08
N LEU A 100 6.91 -0.93 17.54
CA LEU A 100 7.28 -1.81 16.44
C LEU A 100 7.58 -1.02 15.16
N PHE A 101 6.82 0.02 14.87
CA PHE A 101 7.08 0.89 13.72
C PHE A 101 8.36 1.68 13.87
N THR A 102 8.60 2.29 15.04
CA THR A 102 9.87 2.97 15.31
C THR A 102 11.06 2.06 15.10
N LYS A 103 11.05 0.87 15.70
CA LYS A 103 12.13 -0.12 15.54
C LYS A 103 12.29 -0.58 14.08
N GLY A 104 11.16 -0.76 13.37
CA GLY A 104 11.18 -1.15 11.97
C GLY A 104 11.82 -0.09 11.07
N ILE A 105 11.56 1.18 11.33
CA ILE A 105 12.21 2.31 10.64
C ILE A 105 13.71 2.34 10.98
N GLU A 106 14.07 2.40 12.27
CA GLU A 106 15.47 2.42 12.71
C GLU A 106 16.32 1.30 12.12
N ALA A 107 15.76 0.10 11.97
CA ALA A 107 16.47 -1.05 11.43
C ALA A 107 16.79 -0.94 9.93
N ASN A 108 16.10 -0.04 9.21
CA ASN A 108 16.10 0.02 7.74
C ASN A 108 16.50 1.38 7.15
N VAL A 109 16.88 2.34 7.97
CA VAL A 109 17.36 3.65 7.53
C VAL A 109 18.69 3.99 8.17
N SER A 110 19.46 4.88 7.56
CA SER A 110 20.68 5.42 8.18
C SER A 110 20.31 6.33 9.37
N ARG A 111 21.28 6.61 10.25
CA ARG A 111 21.08 7.56 11.36
C ARG A 111 20.67 8.95 10.89
N GLU A 112 21.21 9.38 9.76
CA GLU A 112 20.89 10.68 9.17
C GLU A 112 19.45 10.71 8.63
N GLU A 113 19.02 9.68 7.89
CA GLU A 113 17.64 9.54 7.40
C GLU A 113 16.65 9.43 8.57
N PHE A 114 17.00 8.70 9.63
CA PHE A 114 16.19 8.61 10.84
C PHE A 114 16.02 9.97 11.50
N ALA A 115 17.10 10.74 11.65
CA ALA A 115 17.06 12.09 12.23
C ALA A 115 16.14 13.05 11.44
N LYS A 116 16.12 12.94 10.09
CA LYS A 116 15.22 13.74 9.24
C LYS A 116 13.75 13.34 9.37
N SER A 117 13.46 12.12 9.75
CA SER A 117 12.09 11.59 9.90
C SER A 117 11.62 11.48 11.36
N ILE A 118 12.46 11.80 12.35
CA ILE A 118 12.19 11.55 13.77
C ILE A 118 10.88 12.18 14.26
N ASN A 119 10.58 13.42 13.86
CA ASN A 119 9.34 14.08 14.30
C ASN A 119 8.10 13.34 13.76
N GLY A 120 8.16 12.89 12.51
CA GLY A 120 7.08 12.07 11.92
C GLY A 120 6.94 10.71 12.61
N VAL A 121 8.06 10.09 12.99
CA VAL A 121 8.06 8.82 13.74
C VAL A 121 7.44 9.00 15.12
N LEU A 122 7.77 10.08 15.83
CA LEU A 122 7.18 10.40 17.13
C LEU A 122 5.67 10.65 17.00
N LYS A 123 5.23 11.46 16.04
CA LYS A 123 3.81 11.72 15.79
C LYS A 123 3.04 10.42 15.46
N LEU A 124 3.60 9.55 14.62
CA LEU A 124 2.99 8.25 14.33
C LEU A 124 2.85 7.40 15.59
N SER A 125 3.89 7.35 16.42
CA SER A 125 3.88 6.61 17.68
C SER A 125 2.84 7.17 18.66
N GLU A 126 2.70 8.49 18.77
CA GLU A 126 1.69 9.16 19.60
C GLU A 126 0.26 8.86 19.09
N ILE A 127 0.05 8.89 17.78
CA ILE A 127 -1.25 8.55 17.18
C ILE A 127 -1.68 7.13 17.61
N PHE A 128 -0.79 6.15 17.54
CA PHE A 128 -1.11 4.79 17.96
C PHE A 128 -1.18 4.66 19.48
N ALA A 129 -0.30 5.31 20.24
CA ALA A 129 -0.32 5.32 21.69
C ALA A 129 -1.61 5.94 22.28
N SER A 130 -2.22 6.91 21.57
CA SER A 130 -3.52 7.47 21.94
C SER A 130 -4.67 6.45 21.84
N ARG A 131 -4.43 5.33 21.18
CA ARG A 131 -5.35 4.21 21.08
C ARG A 131 -4.93 3.12 22.05
N LYS A 132 -5.83 2.75 22.96
CA LYS A 132 -5.55 1.69 23.92
C LYS A 132 -5.19 0.39 23.20
N GLN A 133 -5.93 0.09 22.12
CA GLN A 133 -5.79 -1.14 21.34
C GLN A 133 -6.34 -0.92 19.93
N LEU A 134 -5.73 -1.59 18.94
CA LEU A 134 -6.35 -1.87 17.66
C LEU A 134 -6.84 -3.31 17.67
N ASN A 135 -8.12 -3.51 17.34
CA ASN A 135 -8.73 -4.83 17.38
C ASN A 135 -8.60 -5.56 16.03
N SER A 136 -8.76 -6.86 16.06
CA SER A 136 -8.96 -7.63 14.84
C SER A 136 -10.14 -7.06 14.05
N GLY A 137 -9.94 -6.82 12.75
CA GLY A 137 -10.90 -6.15 11.88
C GLY A 137 -10.72 -4.63 11.75
N ASP A 138 -10.00 -3.97 12.66
CA ASP A 138 -9.63 -2.57 12.44
C ASP A 138 -8.67 -2.45 11.25
N SER A 139 -8.79 -1.35 10.53
CA SER A 139 -7.87 -1.04 9.43
C SER A 139 -7.34 0.38 9.54
N PHE A 140 -6.09 0.57 9.12
CA PHE A 140 -5.55 1.91 8.97
C PHE A 140 -4.72 2.00 7.69
N SER A 141 -4.60 3.22 7.20
CA SER A 141 -3.64 3.55 6.14
C SER A 141 -2.76 4.72 6.55
N VAL A 142 -1.59 4.78 5.94
CA VAL A 142 -0.79 5.99 5.91
C VAL A 142 -0.76 6.44 4.46
N ASP A 143 -1.32 7.61 4.23
CA ASP A 143 -1.55 8.21 2.93
C ASP A 143 -0.57 9.35 2.74
N TYR A 144 0.32 9.24 1.77
CA TYR A 144 1.27 10.28 1.40
C TYR A 144 0.78 11.06 0.18
N VAL A 145 0.79 12.37 0.29
CA VAL A 145 0.50 13.30 -0.82
C VAL A 145 1.65 14.30 -0.95
N PRO A 146 2.35 14.37 -2.10
CA PRO A 146 3.42 15.32 -2.32
C PRO A 146 2.98 16.76 -2.03
N GLY A 147 3.83 17.52 -1.33
CA GLY A 147 3.54 18.91 -0.94
C GLY A 147 2.57 19.07 0.24
N VAL A 148 1.87 17.99 0.65
CA VAL A 148 0.96 17.99 1.81
C VAL A 148 1.58 17.26 3.00
N GLY A 149 2.09 16.05 2.78
CA GLY A 149 2.66 15.18 3.81
C GLY A 149 1.96 13.84 3.92
N SER A 150 2.09 13.20 5.07
CA SER A 150 1.51 11.89 5.37
C SER A 150 0.38 12.01 6.38
N THR A 151 -0.76 11.42 6.09
CA THR A 151 -1.94 11.39 6.97
C THR A 151 -2.25 9.95 7.38
N VAL A 152 -2.49 9.74 8.66
CA VAL A 152 -2.95 8.44 9.17
C VAL A 152 -4.47 8.41 9.14
N VAL A 153 -5.03 7.36 8.54
CA VAL A 153 -6.48 7.15 8.44
C VAL A 153 -6.81 5.84 9.15
N LEU A 154 -7.62 5.88 10.20
CA LEU A 154 -8.07 4.71 10.95
C LEU A 154 -9.55 4.48 10.70
N ASN A 155 -9.92 3.28 10.26
CA ASN A 155 -11.31 2.89 9.94
C ASN A 155 -12.01 3.94 9.06
N GLY A 156 -11.30 4.43 8.03
CA GLY A 156 -11.80 5.42 7.07
C GLY A 156 -11.82 6.88 7.58
N LYS A 157 -11.36 7.16 8.80
CA LYS A 157 -11.33 8.51 9.37
C LYS A 157 -9.90 8.98 9.60
N PRO A 158 -9.50 10.16 9.09
CA PRO A 158 -8.21 10.76 9.43
C PRO A 158 -8.06 10.94 10.94
N ILE A 159 -6.90 10.64 11.47
CA ILE A 159 -6.56 10.77 12.89
C ILE A 159 -5.20 11.44 13.07
N GLY A 160 -5.09 12.23 14.12
CA GLY A 160 -3.89 13.02 14.39
C GLY A 160 -3.66 14.12 13.37
N GLU A 161 -2.49 14.76 13.49
CA GLU A 161 -2.06 15.79 12.55
C GLU A 161 -1.36 15.18 11.35
N THR A 162 -1.40 15.88 10.21
CA THR A 162 -0.61 15.53 9.04
C THR A 162 0.88 15.66 9.35
N ILE A 163 1.63 14.61 9.06
CA ILE A 163 3.08 14.53 9.20
C ILE A 163 3.69 15.16 7.96
N LYS A 164 4.32 16.33 8.12
CA LYS A 164 4.77 17.17 6.99
C LYS A 164 6.16 16.83 6.47
N GLU A 165 6.96 16.09 7.23
CA GLU A 165 8.31 15.68 6.86
C GLU A 165 8.27 14.77 5.62
N PRO A 166 8.83 15.21 4.46
CA PRO A 166 8.73 14.46 3.21
C PRO A 166 9.46 13.11 3.26
N GLU A 167 10.53 13.01 4.06
CA GLU A 167 11.32 11.81 4.24
C GLU A 167 10.60 10.72 5.08
N PHE A 168 9.62 11.14 5.90
CA PHE A 168 8.94 10.24 6.82
C PHE A 168 8.28 9.05 6.10
N PHE A 169 7.53 9.31 5.03
CA PHE A 169 6.82 8.23 4.33
C PHE A 169 7.78 7.22 3.68
N SER A 170 8.88 7.70 3.12
CA SER A 170 9.92 6.84 2.56
C SER A 170 10.58 5.98 3.62
N SER A 171 10.87 6.56 4.79
CA SER A 171 11.39 5.84 5.96
C SER A 171 10.39 4.80 6.48
N LEU A 172 9.10 5.17 6.55
CA LEU A 172 8.02 4.27 6.94
C LEU A 172 7.90 3.06 6.01
N LEU A 173 7.91 3.27 4.69
CA LEU A 173 7.80 2.16 3.73
C LEU A 173 8.95 1.16 3.85
N ARG A 174 10.11 1.57 4.32
CA ARG A 174 11.25 0.66 4.53
C ARG A 174 11.02 -0.37 5.64
N ILE A 175 10.00 -0.19 6.50
CA ILE A 175 9.57 -1.26 7.42
C ILE A 175 9.26 -2.54 6.66
N TRP A 176 8.68 -2.42 5.48
CA TRP A 176 8.28 -3.56 4.64
C TRP A 176 9.18 -3.79 3.44
N LEU A 177 9.80 -2.74 2.92
CA LEU A 177 10.56 -2.80 1.67
C LEU A 177 12.08 -2.70 1.85
N GLY A 178 12.56 -2.43 3.06
CA GLY A 178 13.99 -2.29 3.38
C GLY A 178 14.75 -3.61 3.40
N ASP A 179 16.01 -3.57 3.81
CA ASP A 179 16.89 -4.73 3.85
C ASP A 179 16.57 -5.69 5.00
N LYS A 180 15.95 -5.16 6.08
CA LYS A 180 15.46 -5.95 7.23
C LYS A 180 13.94 -5.79 7.34
N PRO A 181 13.16 -6.31 6.38
CA PRO A 181 11.73 -6.10 6.37
C PRO A 181 11.03 -6.80 7.55
N ALA A 182 9.86 -6.30 7.89
CA ALA A 182 9.03 -6.93 8.93
C ALA A 182 8.65 -8.38 8.60
N ASP A 183 8.63 -8.74 7.30
CA ASP A 183 8.38 -10.08 6.78
C ASP A 183 8.80 -10.12 5.30
N ASP A 184 9.69 -11.05 4.92
CA ASP A 184 10.18 -11.17 3.54
C ASP A 184 9.09 -11.57 2.55
N ASN A 185 8.17 -12.44 2.96
CA ASN A 185 7.05 -12.87 2.11
C ASN A 185 6.10 -11.70 1.84
N LEU A 186 5.86 -10.87 2.85
CA LEU A 186 5.07 -9.66 2.68
C LEU A 186 5.76 -8.65 1.77
N LYS A 187 7.09 -8.47 1.90
CA LYS A 187 7.87 -7.62 0.98
C LYS A 187 7.68 -8.04 -0.47
N GLU A 188 7.88 -9.32 -0.79
CA GLU A 188 7.67 -9.85 -2.13
C GLU A 188 6.22 -9.63 -2.62
N ALA A 189 5.24 -9.90 -1.76
CA ALA A 189 3.83 -9.72 -2.10
C ALA A 189 3.48 -8.25 -2.38
N LEU A 190 4.00 -7.28 -1.60
CA LEU A 190 3.80 -5.84 -1.82
C LEU A 190 4.45 -5.36 -3.12
N LEU A 191 5.55 -5.98 -3.55
CA LEU A 191 6.22 -5.72 -4.82
C LEU A 191 5.56 -6.45 -6.01
N GLY A 192 4.47 -7.17 -5.78
CA GLY A 192 3.77 -7.88 -6.84
C GLY A 192 4.50 -9.12 -7.36
N VAL A 193 5.52 -9.60 -6.65
CA VAL A 193 6.25 -10.83 -6.99
C VAL A 193 5.34 -12.01 -6.72
N LYS A 194 4.93 -12.70 -7.78
CA LYS A 194 4.17 -13.95 -7.66
C LYS A 194 5.13 -15.08 -7.29
N ARG A 195 5.00 -15.63 -6.10
CA ARG A 195 5.66 -16.92 -5.81
C ARG A 195 4.99 -18.01 -6.64
N GLU A 196 5.73 -18.59 -7.55
CA GLU A 196 5.34 -19.89 -8.08
C GLU A 196 5.30 -20.87 -6.92
N ARG A 197 4.13 -21.45 -6.66
CA ARG A 197 4.02 -22.55 -5.69
C ARG A 197 4.86 -23.70 -6.26
N ARG A 198 6.04 -23.90 -5.68
CA ARG A 198 6.75 -25.17 -5.90
C ARG A 198 5.80 -26.29 -5.43
N ARG A 199 5.31 -27.05 -6.38
CA ARG A 199 4.56 -28.29 -6.15
C ARG A 199 5.51 -29.36 -5.61
#